data_9d87357f5f308c5af2cae4da04a37b11
#
_entry.id   9d87357f5f308c5af2cae4da04a37b11
#
_cell.length_a   1.000
_cell.length_b   1.000
_cell.length_c   1.000
_cell.angle_alpha   90.00
_cell.angle_beta   90.00
_cell.angle_gamma   90.00
#
_symmetry.space_group_name_H-M   'P 1'
#
loop_
_entity.id
_entity.type
_entity.pdbx_description
1 polymer ?
#
loop_
_entity_poly.entity_id
_entity_poly.type
_entity_poly.pdbx_seq_one_letter_code
_entity_poly.pdbx_strand_id
1 'polypeptide(L)'
;MIPTARPKLRFLGAAGTVTGSRYLVEALGRRILVDCGLFQGFKQLRARNRKPFPVRVNTIDTVLLTHAHLDHSGYLPTLIRAGFRGRVLCTEATADLCGLILPDSGHIQEEEARFAARRGYSKHKKPKPLYTLKDAKAALDRFDLQPFDRRIDLGDGIAARFIPAGHLLGAAQIRLEVGGRVVHFSGDLGHDPDPLMRPPQPFGGADVLVCESTYGNRSHSDVDPEAELAPILKRTFARGGTVLIPSFAVGRAQGLMLHIARLMERGDIPYVPVFLNSPMAVNATEIYHRHHAEHHVSREDCIAMFEIAKRVNTVEQSKELNTRQGPMIIVSASGMLTGGRILHHLASFGGDRRNAILLSGFQAGGTRGAALAGGARTLRMFGREFPIEAEVVQLQSFSGHADADEILRWMSAGPAPEMTYLTHGEPVAADTLRFRVEHELGRSVRVPEHLESVYLDRPR
;
A
#
# COMPACT_ATOMS: atom_id res chain seq x y z
N MET A 1 1.10 -44.46 9.78
CA MET A 1 1.42 -43.09 9.28
C MET A 1 0.10 -42.38 9.06
N ILE A 2 -0.16 -41.31 9.80
CA ILE A 2 -1.33 -40.44 9.54
C ILE A 2 -1.10 -39.86 8.15
N PRO A 3 -2.06 -39.94 7.19
CA PRO A 3 -1.89 -39.34 5.89
C PRO A 3 -1.63 -37.86 6.10
N THR A 4 -0.43 -37.39 5.74
CA THR A 4 -0.13 -35.95 5.75
C THR A 4 -1.13 -35.29 4.80
N ALA A 5 -1.93 -34.38 5.34
CA ALA A 5 -2.91 -33.65 4.53
C ALA A 5 -2.17 -32.98 3.36
N ARG A 6 -2.73 -33.08 2.14
CA ARG A 6 -2.17 -32.49 0.92
C ARG A 6 -1.90 -31.00 1.14
N PRO A 7 -0.72 -30.46 0.73
CA PRO A 7 -0.44 -29.04 0.81
C PRO A 7 -1.51 -28.20 0.12
N LYS A 8 -1.97 -27.13 0.77
CA LYS A 8 -3.11 -26.37 0.34
C LYS A 8 -2.86 -24.87 0.50
N LEU A 9 -3.26 -24.08 -0.48
CA LEU A 9 -3.28 -22.62 -0.45
C LEU A 9 -4.73 -22.14 -0.40
N ARG A 10 -5.02 -21.16 0.48
CA ARG A 10 -6.34 -20.54 0.60
C ARG A 10 -6.24 -19.03 0.43
N PHE A 11 -7.11 -18.45 -0.39
CA PHE A 11 -7.18 -17.03 -0.68
C PHE A 11 -8.16 -16.34 0.27
N LEU A 12 -7.69 -15.90 1.43
CA LEU A 12 -8.53 -15.28 2.46
C LEU A 12 -8.79 -13.79 2.22
N GLY A 13 -8.14 -13.19 1.23
CA GLY A 13 -8.30 -11.80 0.84
C GLY A 13 -7.58 -11.46 -0.46
N ALA A 14 -7.67 -10.21 -0.88
CA ALA A 14 -7.12 -9.68 -2.15
C ALA A 14 -7.53 -10.49 -3.40
N ALA A 15 -8.63 -11.21 -3.36
CA ALA A 15 -9.24 -11.89 -4.50
C ALA A 15 -10.36 -11.01 -5.07
N GLY A 16 -10.20 -10.53 -6.31
CA GLY A 16 -11.09 -9.58 -6.95
C GLY A 16 -11.11 -8.19 -6.30
N THR A 17 -10.05 -7.80 -5.62
CA THR A 17 -9.88 -6.50 -4.98
C THR A 17 -8.40 -6.26 -4.66
N VAL A 18 -7.99 -5.00 -4.63
CA VAL A 18 -6.63 -4.55 -4.29
C VAL A 18 -6.39 -4.42 -2.77
N THR A 19 -7.23 -4.98 -1.91
CA THR A 19 -7.08 -4.78 -0.46
C THR A 19 -7.33 -6.05 0.33
N GLY A 20 -6.75 -6.10 1.53
CA GLY A 20 -6.95 -7.19 2.49
C GLY A 20 -6.18 -8.45 2.15
N SER A 21 -4.94 -8.30 1.68
CA SER A 21 -4.05 -9.40 1.29
C SER A 21 -3.84 -10.39 2.43
N ARG A 22 -4.25 -11.65 2.21
CA ARG A 22 -4.17 -12.74 3.19
C ARG A 22 -4.17 -14.08 2.46
N TYR A 23 -3.07 -14.79 2.52
CA TYR A 23 -2.93 -16.10 1.87
C TYR A 23 -2.50 -17.14 2.90
N LEU A 24 -3.27 -18.20 3.09
CA LEU A 24 -2.97 -19.23 4.06
C LEU A 24 -2.46 -20.49 3.36
N VAL A 25 -1.23 -20.87 3.68
CA VAL A 25 -0.63 -22.14 3.28
C VAL A 25 -0.76 -23.14 4.45
N GLU A 26 -1.39 -24.28 4.17
CA GLU A 26 -1.54 -25.38 5.11
C GLU A 26 -0.78 -26.60 4.58
N ALA A 27 0.27 -27.03 5.26
CA ALA A 27 1.09 -28.16 4.85
C ALA A 27 1.88 -28.73 6.03
N LEU A 28 2.13 -30.03 6.02
CA LEU A 28 2.98 -30.71 7.01
C LEU A 28 2.56 -30.45 8.47
N GLY A 29 1.25 -30.24 8.69
CA GLY A 29 0.70 -29.89 10.01
C GLY A 29 0.87 -28.41 10.41
N ARG A 30 1.50 -27.60 9.59
CA ARG A 30 1.73 -26.17 9.80
C ARG A 30 0.76 -25.29 9.03
N ARG A 31 0.52 -24.09 9.56
CA ARG A 31 -0.28 -23.03 8.96
C ARG A 31 0.52 -21.75 8.88
N ILE A 32 0.87 -21.35 7.68
CA ILE A 32 1.64 -20.15 7.40
C ILE A 32 0.75 -19.15 6.69
N LEU A 33 0.60 -17.98 7.28
CA LEU A 33 -0.15 -16.88 6.68
C LEU A 33 0.83 -15.92 6.00
N VAL A 34 0.65 -15.69 4.71
CA VAL A 34 1.35 -14.63 3.97
C VAL A 34 0.43 -13.42 3.95
N ASP A 35 0.91 -12.32 4.51
CA ASP A 35 0.20 -11.07 4.77
C ASP A 35 -1.04 -11.20 5.67
N CYS A 36 -1.39 -10.09 6.29
CA CYS A 36 -2.56 -9.97 7.14
C CYS A 36 -3.13 -8.55 7.06
N GLY A 37 -3.66 -8.22 5.89
CA GLY A 37 -4.05 -6.87 5.53
C GLY A 37 -5.47 -6.47 5.90
N LEU A 38 -5.74 -5.17 5.89
CA LEU A 38 -7.08 -4.60 6.03
C LEU A 38 -7.81 -4.54 4.69
N PHE A 39 -9.07 -4.92 4.67
CA PHE A 39 -9.96 -4.56 3.58
C PHE A 39 -10.32 -3.07 3.67
N GLN A 40 -10.14 -2.36 2.58
CA GLN A 40 -10.41 -0.93 2.44
C GLN A 40 -11.43 -0.67 1.30
N GLY A 41 -11.75 0.59 1.01
CA GLY A 41 -12.62 0.96 -0.10
C GLY A 41 -14.11 0.69 0.18
N PHE A 42 -14.75 -0.15 -0.61
CA PHE A 42 -16.18 -0.43 -0.53
C PHE A 42 -16.66 -0.89 0.84
N LYS A 43 -17.89 -0.49 1.23
CA LYS A 43 -18.47 -0.83 2.53
C LYS A 43 -18.53 -2.33 2.80
N GLN A 44 -18.87 -3.12 1.78
CA GLN A 44 -18.93 -4.58 1.88
C GLN A 44 -17.56 -5.21 2.15
N LEU A 45 -16.49 -4.65 1.57
CA LEU A 45 -15.12 -5.10 1.84
C LEU A 45 -14.71 -4.74 3.26
N ARG A 46 -14.89 -3.49 3.67
CA ARG A 46 -14.59 -3.05 5.05
C ARG A 46 -15.35 -3.84 6.12
N ALA A 47 -16.57 -4.31 5.81
CA ALA A 47 -17.35 -5.15 6.71
C ALA A 47 -16.67 -6.52 6.96
N ARG A 48 -15.85 -7.02 6.02
CA ARG A 48 -15.08 -8.26 6.19
C ARG A 48 -14.09 -8.17 7.36
N ASN A 49 -13.54 -6.99 7.65
CA ASN A 49 -12.63 -6.79 8.79
C ASN A 49 -13.29 -7.04 10.16
N ARG A 50 -14.61 -6.98 10.23
CA ARG A 50 -15.36 -7.19 11.49
C ARG A 50 -16.00 -8.57 11.60
N LYS A 51 -15.90 -9.39 10.54
CA LYS A 51 -16.30 -10.80 10.58
C LYS A 51 -15.23 -11.62 11.32
N PRO A 52 -15.62 -12.79 11.88
CA PRO A 52 -14.64 -13.74 12.41
C PRO A 52 -13.59 -14.08 11.35
N PHE A 53 -12.33 -14.25 11.77
CA PHE A 53 -11.28 -14.68 10.85
C PHE A 53 -11.62 -16.06 10.29
N PRO A 54 -11.41 -16.35 8.99
CA PRO A 54 -11.90 -17.57 8.34
C PRO A 54 -11.32 -18.89 8.86
N VAL A 55 -10.30 -18.82 9.72
CA VAL A 55 -9.70 -19.96 10.40
C VAL A 55 -9.49 -19.64 11.88
N ARG A 56 -9.29 -20.66 12.70
CA ARG A 56 -8.94 -20.47 14.12
C ARG A 56 -7.58 -19.80 14.24
N VAL A 57 -7.55 -18.57 14.69
CA VAL A 57 -6.35 -17.70 14.74
C VAL A 57 -5.21 -18.32 15.54
N ASN A 58 -5.50 -19.01 16.64
CA ASN A 58 -4.52 -19.68 17.50
C ASN A 58 -3.88 -20.94 16.86
N THR A 59 -4.30 -21.31 15.66
CA THR A 59 -3.71 -22.42 14.90
C THR A 59 -2.78 -21.95 13.79
N ILE A 60 -2.61 -20.64 13.62
CA ILE A 60 -1.65 -20.06 12.70
C ILE A 60 -0.29 -20.05 13.40
N ASP A 61 0.71 -20.68 12.79
CA ASP A 61 2.04 -20.82 13.38
C ASP A 61 2.90 -19.58 13.15
N THR A 62 2.85 -19.03 11.94
CA THR A 62 3.74 -17.93 11.51
C THR A 62 3.01 -17.05 10.51
N VAL A 63 3.30 -15.75 10.56
CA VAL A 63 2.97 -14.78 9.51
C VAL A 63 4.25 -14.39 8.79
N LEU A 64 4.24 -14.41 7.46
CA LEU A 64 5.28 -13.84 6.60
C LEU A 64 4.71 -12.56 6.01
N LEU A 65 5.27 -11.42 6.35
CA LEU A 65 4.78 -10.12 5.93
C LEU A 65 5.61 -9.57 4.78
N THR A 66 4.98 -9.33 3.63
CA THR A 66 5.66 -8.83 2.43
C THR A 66 6.13 -7.39 2.61
N HIS A 67 5.27 -6.50 3.10
CA HIS A 67 5.58 -5.10 3.30
C HIS A 67 4.58 -4.39 4.25
N ALA A 68 4.83 -3.10 4.52
CA ALA A 68 4.18 -2.40 5.61
C ALA A 68 2.81 -1.78 5.29
N HIS A 69 2.36 -1.71 4.03
CA HIS A 69 1.06 -1.12 3.72
C HIS A 69 -0.09 -1.76 4.49
N LEU A 70 -1.12 -0.97 4.83
CA LEU A 70 -2.23 -1.42 5.69
C LEU A 70 -3.06 -2.55 5.09
N ASP A 71 -3.13 -2.66 3.79
CA ASP A 71 -3.80 -3.74 3.08
C ASP A 71 -2.98 -5.05 3.05
N HIS A 72 -1.75 -5.03 3.58
CA HIS A 72 -0.88 -6.20 3.81
C HIS A 72 -0.61 -6.45 5.30
N SER A 73 -0.48 -5.40 6.12
CA SER A 73 -0.09 -5.49 7.54
C SER A 73 -1.21 -5.14 8.52
N GLY A 74 -2.18 -4.34 8.09
CA GLY A 74 -3.04 -3.57 8.98
C GLY A 74 -4.05 -4.37 9.80
N TYR A 75 -4.23 -5.69 9.56
CA TYR A 75 -5.07 -6.53 10.39
C TYR A 75 -4.26 -7.28 11.48
N LEU A 76 -2.93 -7.23 11.45
CA LEU A 76 -2.07 -7.86 12.46
C LEU A 76 -2.45 -7.54 13.90
N PRO A 77 -2.73 -6.27 14.29
CA PRO A 77 -3.15 -5.97 15.67
C PRO A 77 -4.43 -6.70 16.06
N THR A 78 -5.38 -6.83 15.13
CA THR A 78 -6.63 -7.58 15.37
C THR A 78 -6.38 -9.08 15.46
N LEU A 79 -5.52 -9.64 14.60
CA LEU A 79 -5.14 -11.05 14.60
C LEU A 79 -4.50 -11.45 15.94
N ILE A 80 -3.56 -10.63 16.43
CA ILE A 80 -2.85 -10.89 17.70
C ILE A 80 -3.80 -10.78 18.89
N ARG A 81 -4.65 -9.75 18.91
CA ARG A 81 -5.71 -9.63 19.93
C ARG A 81 -6.69 -10.81 19.91
N ALA A 82 -6.96 -11.38 18.73
CA ALA A 82 -7.82 -12.56 18.57
C ALA A 82 -7.17 -13.88 18.98
N GLY A 83 -5.90 -13.87 19.39
CA GLY A 83 -5.24 -15.05 19.97
C GLY A 83 -4.08 -15.64 19.15
N PHE A 84 -3.61 -14.97 18.10
CA PHE A 84 -2.37 -15.37 17.44
C PHE A 84 -1.19 -15.24 18.41
N ARG A 85 -0.34 -16.27 18.46
CA ARG A 85 0.82 -16.35 19.38
C ARG A 85 2.15 -16.58 18.66
N GLY A 86 2.11 -16.83 17.35
CA GLY A 86 3.29 -17.03 16.53
C GLY A 86 4.12 -15.76 16.31
N ARG A 87 5.13 -15.85 15.46
CA ARG A 87 5.98 -14.74 15.05
C ARG A 87 5.50 -14.13 13.72
N VAL A 88 5.75 -12.85 13.53
CA VAL A 88 5.56 -12.13 12.27
C VAL A 88 6.95 -11.87 11.68
N LEU A 89 7.34 -12.63 10.68
CA LEU A 89 8.62 -12.48 10.00
C LEU A 89 8.50 -11.42 8.91
N CYS A 90 9.43 -10.48 8.88
CA CYS A 90 9.51 -9.44 7.85
C CYS A 90 10.92 -8.86 7.80
N THR A 91 11.21 -8.03 6.81
CA THR A 91 12.47 -7.28 6.74
C THR A 91 12.53 -6.20 7.82
N GLU A 92 13.73 -5.73 8.14
CA GLU A 92 13.95 -4.69 9.15
C GLU A 92 13.23 -3.39 8.79
N ALA A 93 13.38 -2.92 7.55
CA ALA A 93 12.71 -1.69 7.10
C ALA A 93 11.18 -1.83 7.09
N THR A 94 10.63 -3.00 6.75
CA THR A 94 9.19 -3.28 6.88
C THR A 94 8.74 -3.17 8.34
N ALA A 95 9.51 -3.69 9.28
CA ALA A 95 9.18 -3.58 10.72
C ALA A 95 9.23 -2.13 11.21
N ASP A 96 10.25 -1.37 10.83
CA ASP A 96 10.36 0.06 11.16
C ASP A 96 9.16 0.86 10.63
N LEU A 97 8.76 0.62 9.38
CA LEU A 97 7.59 1.27 8.80
C LEU A 97 6.28 0.82 9.48
N CYS A 98 6.13 -0.45 9.82
CA CYS A 98 4.99 -0.94 10.60
C CYS A 98 4.95 -0.29 11.99
N GLY A 99 6.11 0.02 12.58
CA GLY A 99 6.25 0.76 13.82
C GLY A 99 5.65 2.18 13.77
N LEU A 100 5.54 2.77 12.57
CA LEU A 100 4.83 4.04 12.36
C LEU A 100 3.37 3.81 11.96
N ILE A 101 3.13 2.96 10.97
CA ILE A 101 1.83 2.84 10.28
C ILE A 101 0.76 2.21 11.17
N LEU A 102 1.09 1.13 11.90
CA LEU A 102 0.11 0.42 12.73
C LEU A 102 -0.36 1.24 13.95
N PRO A 103 0.53 1.90 14.71
CA PRO A 103 0.13 2.79 15.80
C PRO A 103 -0.70 3.99 15.33
N ASP A 104 -0.32 4.64 14.23
CA ASP A 104 -1.06 5.76 13.64
C ASP A 104 -2.47 5.33 13.20
N SER A 105 -2.58 4.20 12.50
CA SER A 105 -3.86 3.63 12.12
C SER A 105 -4.74 3.30 13.33
N GLY A 106 -4.16 2.75 14.40
CA GLY A 106 -4.88 2.50 15.66
C GLY A 106 -5.42 3.78 16.28
N HIS A 107 -4.59 4.81 16.36
CA HIS A 107 -4.96 6.13 16.85
C HIS A 107 -6.09 6.77 16.04
N ILE A 108 -5.97 6.78 14.71
CA ILE A 108 -7.01 7.31 13.81
C ILE A 108 -8.34 6.58 14.02
N GLN A 109 -8.34 5.27 14.13
CA GLN A 109 -9.55 4.49 14.37
C GLN A 109 -10.22 4.80 15.73
N GLU A 110 -9.41 5.04 16.77
CA GLU A 110 -9.92 5.47 18.08
C GLU A 110 -10.53 6.86 18.01
N GLU A 111 -9.88 7.81 17.29
CA GLU A 111 -10.41 9.16 17.05
C GLU A 111 -11.73 9.12 16.28
N GLU A 112 -11.79 8.36 15.19
CA GLU A 112 -13.02 8.19 14.39
C GLU A 112 -14.15 7.59 15.23
N ALA A 113 -13.86 6.58 16.05
CA ALA A 113 -14.88 5.98 16.93
C ALA A 113 -15.38 6.99 17.98
N ARG A 114 -14.48 7.76 18.60
CA ARG A 114 -14.83 8.85 19.54
C ARG A 114 -15.67 9.95 18.87
N PHE A 115 -15.25 10.35 17.66
CA PHE A 115 -15.97 11.39 16.91
C PHE A 115 -17.37 10.91 16.49
N ALA A 116 -17.48 9.66 15.99
CA ALA A 116 -18.76 9.08 15.62
C ALA A 116 -19.72 8.94 16.82
N ALA A 117 -19.19 8.62 18.01
CA ALA A 117 -19.98 8.57 19.24
C ALA A 117 -20.51 9.95 19.64
N ARG A 118 -19.67 11.00 19.57
CA ARG A 118 -20.06 12.38 19.94
C ARG A 118 -21.08 13.00 18.98
N ARG A 119 -20.96 12.69 17.69
CA ARG A 119 -21.84 13.28 16.64
C ARG A 119 -23.09 12.47 16.36
N GLY A 120 -23.24 11.26 16.93
CA GLY A 120 -24.45 10.43 16.81
C GLY A 120 -24.77 9.91 15.40
N TYR A 121 -23.84 10.01 14.43
CA TYR A 121 -24.11 9.54 13.06
C TYR A 121 -23.81 8.04 12.87
N SER A 122 -23.26 7.38 13.87
CA SER A 122 -23.04 5.93 13.85
C SER A 122 -24.36 5.19 14.07
N LYS A 123 -24.59 4.11 13.29
CA LYS A 123 -25.69 3.17 13.53
C LYS A 123 -25.52 2.37 14.84
N HIS A 124 -24.30 2.38 15.41
CA HIS A 124 -23.99 1.71 16.66
C HIS A 124 -24.01 2.70 17.83
N LYS A 125 -24.71 2.39 18.90
CA LYS A 125 -24.75 3.23 20.12
C LYS A 125 -23.35 3.50 20.71
N LYS A 126 -22.44 2.53 20.59
CA LYS A 126 -21.04 2.65 21.00
C LYS A 126 -20.13 2.18 19.86
N PRO A 127 -19.78 3.04 18.91
CA PRO A 127 -18.84 2.68 17.85
C PRO A 127 -17.48 2.34 18.47
N LYS A 128 -16.88 1.23 18.02
CA LYS A 128 -15.59 0.74 18.51
C LYS A 128 -14.58 0.72 17.36
N PRO A 129 -13.31 1.09 17.63
CA PRO A 129 -12.22 0.89 16.66
C PRO A 129 -12.08 -0.62 16.37
N LEU A 130 -11.53 -0.96 15.21
CA LEU A 130 -11.20 -2.35 14.90
C LEU A 130 -10.04 -2.82 15.80
N TYR A 131 -9.07 -1.96 16.05
CA TYR A 131 -8.02 -2.09 17.05
C TYR A 131 -7.58 -0.71 17.56
N THR A 132 -6.90 -0.71 18.69
CA THR A 132 -6.43 0.50 19.38
C THR A 132 -4.93 0.72 19.13
N LEU A 133 -4.43 1.89 19.49
CA LEU A 133 -2.98 2.18 19.57
C LEU A 133 -2.25 1.15 20.45
N LYS A 134 -2.86 0.71 21.56
CA LYS A 134 -2.31 -0.31 22.45
C LYS A 134 -2.19 -1.68 21.74
N ASP A 135 -3.24 -2.07 21.01
CA ASP A 135 -3.22 -3.33 20.23
C ASP A 135 -2.12 -3.30 19.16
N ALA A 136 -1.95 -2.14 18.49
CA ALA A 136 -0.91 -1.95 17.48
C ALA A 136 0.50 -2.09 18.07
N LYS A 137 0.77 -1.45 19.21
CA LYS A 137 2.06 -1.59 19.90
C LYS A 137 2.33 -3.03 20.32
N ALA A 138 1.36 -3.71 20.91
CA ALA A 138 1.49 -5.12 21.27
C ALA A 138 1.70 -6.06 20.06
N ALA A 139 1.26 -5.65 18.86
CA ALA A 139 1.52 -6.39 17.65
C ALA A 139 3.01 -6.35 17.24
N LEU A 140 3.66 -5.23 17.42
CA LEU A 140 5.07 -5.05 17.07
C LEU A 140 6.00 -5.95 17.91
N ASP A 141 5.61 -6.34 19.13
CA ASP A 141 6.35 -7.27 19.98
C ASP A 141 6.45 -8.70 19.36
N ARG A 142 5.71 -9.01 18.31
CA ARG A 142 5.71 -10.30 17.60
C ARG A 142 6.58 -10.30 16.36
N PHE A 143 7.15 -9.17 15.99
CA PHE A 143 7.98 -9.05 14.80
C PHE A 143 9.33 -9.73 15.01
N ASP A 144 9.76 -10.46 13.98
CA ASP A 144 11.02 -11.18 13.92
C ASP A 144 11.72 -10.79 12.61
N LEU A 145 12.83 -10.06 12.73
CA LEU A 145 13.48 -9.39 11.62
C LEU A 145 14.31 -10.38 10.80
N GLN A 146 14.11 -10.35 9.50
CA GLN A 146 14.80 -11.25 8.58
C GLN A 146 15.53 -10.46 7.49
N PRO A 147 16.78 -10.83 7.17
CA PRO A 147 17.49 -10.22 6.05
C PRO A 147 16.93 -10.71 4.71
N PHE A 148 17.14 -9.93 3.67
CA PHE A 148 16.90 -10.37 2.29
C PHE A 148 17.81 -11.55 1.91
N ASP A 149 17.37 -12.34 0.96
CA ASP A 149 18.07 -13.42 0.26
C ASP A 149 18.55 -14.58 1.15
N ARG A 150 18.27 -14.55 2.45
CA ARG A 150 18.59 -15.63 3.37
C ARG A 150 17.48 -16.66 3.42
N ARG A 151 17.83 -17.95 3.36
CA ARG A 151 16.91 -19.06 3.62
C ARG A 151 16.62 -19.16 5.13
N ILE A 152 15.35 -19.08 5.49
CA ILE A 152 14.84 -19.10 6.86
C ILE A 152 14.16 -20.45 7.07
N ASP A 153 14.63 -21.24 8.01
CA ASP A 153 13.99 -22.49 8.40
C ASP A 153 12.77 -22.20 9.30
N LEU A 154 11.60 -22.67 8.90
CA LEU A 154 10.36 -22.57 9.65
C LEU A 154 9.97 -23.86 10.38
N GLY A 155 10.83 -24.89 10.29
CA GLY A 155 10.63 -26.22 10.85
C GLY A 155 9.86 -27.15 9.89
N ASP A 156 9.89 -28.45 10.23
CA ASP A 156 9.16 -29.50 9.53
C ASP A 156 9.44 -29.56 8.00
N GLY A 157 10.62 -29.13 7.55
CA GLY A 157 10.98 -29.09 6.12
C GLY A 157 10.37 -27.92 5.35
N ILE A 158 9.86 -26.92 6.04
CA ILE A 158 9.34 -25.69 5.46
C ILE A 158 10.39 -24.58 5.59
N ALA A 159 10.63 -23.83 4.53
CA ALA A 159 11.52 -22.68 4.56
C ALA A 159 10.98 -21.51 3.75
N ALA A 160 11.38 -20.30 4.15
CA ALA A 160 11.02 -19.08 3.44
C ALA A 160 12.27 -18.26 3.08
N ARG A 161 12.12 -17.38 2.10
CA ARG A 161 13.11 -16.36 1.72
C ARG A 161 12.39 -15.09 1.32
N PHE A 162 12.88 -13.96 1.84
CA PHE A 162 12.45 -12.61 1.45
C PHE A 162 13.36 -12.11 0.33
N ILE A 163 12.78 -11.66 -0.78
CA ILE A 163 13.48 -11.23 -2.00
C ILE A 163 13.00 -9.79 -2.29
N PRO A 164 13.89 -8.82 -2.61
CA PRO A 164 13.48 -7.46 -2.87
C PRO A 164 12.36 -7.34 -3.92
N ALA A 165 11.28 -6.63 -3.57
CA ALA A 165 10.13 -6.40 -4.44
C ALA A 165 10.10 -4.99 -5.07
N GLY A 166 10.93 -4.06 -4.59
CA GLY A 166 11.07 -2.72 -5.17
C GLY A 166 9.89 -1.76 -4.98
N HIS A 167 8.82 -2.20 -4.32
CA HIS A 167 7.59 -1.41 -4.19
C HIS A 167 7.73 -0.25 -3.17
N LEU A 168 8.26 -0.56 -2.03
CA LEU A 168 8.64 0.41 -1.01
C LEU A 168 9.78 -0.15 -0.14
N LEU A 169 10.30 0.68 0.74
CA LEU A 169 11.40 0.30 1.62
C LEU A 169 11.04 -0.96 2.41
N GLY A 170 11.91 -1.97 2.37
CA GLY A 170 11.70 -3.27 3.00
C GLY A 170 10.75 -4.23 2.27
N ALA A 171 10.09 -3.79 1.19
CA ALA A 171 9.13 -4.64 0.48
C ALA A 171 9.78 -5.88 -0.12
N ALA A 172 9.14 -7.03 0.09
CA ALA A 172 9.65 -8.34 -0.28
C ALA A 172 8.64 -9.18 -1.06
N GLN A 173 9.14 -9.86 -2.07
CA GLN A 173 8.55 -11.10 -2.57
C GLN A 173 8.84 -12.21 -1.55
N ILE A 174 7.98 -13.21 -1.44
CA ILE A 174 8.20 -14.34 -0.54
C ILE A 174 8.27 -15.64 -1.33
N ARG A 175 9.42 -16.31 -1.27
CA ARG A 175 9.60 -17.66 -1.77
C ARG A 175 9.43 -18.64 -0.61
N LEU A 176 8.39 -19.47 -0.67
CA LEU A 176 8.05 -20.46 0.36
C LEU A 176 8.27 -21.87 -0.19
N GLU A 177 9.20 -22.60 0.44
CA GLU A 177 9.46 -24.02 0.17
C GLU A 177 8.61 -24.85 1.13
N VAL A 178 7.73 -25.70 0.62
CA VAL A 178 6.77 -26.46 1.42
C VAL A 178 6.38 -27.78 0.76
N GLY A 179 6.58 -28.90 1.46
CA GLY A 179 6.20 -30.22 0.98
C GLY A 179 6.87 -30.61 -0.35
N GLY A 180 8.11 -30.20 -0.58
CA GLY A 180 8.84 -30.42 -1.83
C GLY A 180 8.41 -29.52 -2.99
N ARG A 181 7.57 -28.52 -2.72
CA ARG A 181 7.06 -27.54 -3.69
C ARG A 181 7.53 -26.15 -3.33
N VAL A 182 7.58 -25.28 -4.32
CA VAL A 182 7.87 -23.85 -4.15
C VAL A 182 6.65 -23.04 -4.51
N VAL A 183 6.17 -22.25 -3.57
CA VAL A 183 5.15 -21.23 -3.78
C VAL A 183 5.81 -19.87 -3.70
N HIS A 184 5.66 -19.07 -4.74
CA HIS A 184 6.19 -17.70 -4.77
C HIS A 184 5.05 -16.70 -4.69
N PHE A 185 5.14 -15.75 -3.75
CA PHE A 185 4.24 -14.63 -3.61
C PHE A 185 4.99 -13.37 -4.05
N SER A 186 4.47 -12.64 -5.02
CA SER A 186 5.11 -11.41 -5.50
C SER A 186 5.13 -10.31 -4.42
N GLY A 187 4.19 -10.34 -3.47
CA GLY A 187 3.81 -9.11 -2.76
C GLY A 187 3.34 -8.08 -3.77
N ASP A 188 3.60 -6.82 -3.49
CA ASP A 188 3.44 -5.74 -4.44
C ASP A 188 4.78 -5.48 -5.13
N LEU A 189 4.78 -5.47 -6.45
CA LEU A 189 5.98 -5.24 -7.27
C LEU A 189 6.15 -3.75 -7.55
N GLY A 190 7.37 -3.26 -7.40
CA GLY A 190 7.70 -1.88 -7.71
C GLY A 190 7.72 -1.58 -9.20
N HIS A 191 7.46 -0.33 -9.54
CA HIS A 191 7.61 0.23 -10.89
C HIS A 191 9.09 0.50 -11.20
N ASP A 192 9.49 0.35 -12.44
CA ASP A 192 10.82 0.65 -12.94
C ASP A 192 10.74 1.55 -14.19
N PRO A 193 11.26 2.81 -14.13
CA PRO A 193 12.05 3.41 -13.05
C PRO A 193 11.22 4.07 -11.94
N ASP A 194 11.53 3.77 -10.68
CA ASP A 194 11.00 4.49 -9.51
C ASP A 194 12.04 5.52 -9.03
N PRO A 195 11.65 6.75 -8.61
CA PRO A 195 12.60 7.79 -8.19
C PRO A 195 13.38 7.45 -6.90
N LEU A 196 12.90 6.52 -6.11
CA LEU A 196 13.48 6.15 -4.82
C LEU A 196 13.99 4.71 -4.82
N MET A 197 13.13 3.76 -5.20
CA MET A 197 13.36 2.34 -5.00
C MET A 197 14.10 1.70 -6.17
N ARG A 198 14.91 0.68 -5.84
CA ARG A 198 15.49 -0.20 -6.86
C ARG A 198 14.40 -1.10 -7.45
N PRO A 199 14.52 -1.52 -8.73
CA PRO A 199 13.54 -2.41 -9.34
C PRO A 199 13.41 -3.75 -8.57
N PRO A 200 12.27 -4.46 -8.72
CA PRO A 200 12.10 -5.77 -8.14
C PRO A 200 13.14 -6.76 -8.66
N GLN A 201 13.65 -7.63 -7.79
CA GLN A 201 14.47 -8.74 -8.27
C GLN A 201 13.66 -9.63 -9.22
N PRO A 202 14.27 -10.13 -10.31
CA PRO A 202 13.59 -10.96 -11.30
C PRO A 202 12.97 -12.21 -10.68
N PHE A 203 11.87 -12.69 -11.27
CA PHE A 203 11.24 -13.95 -10.88
C PHE A 203 12.20 -15.12 -11.08
N GLY A 204 12.56 -15.79 -9.99
CA GLY A 204 13.51 -16.93 -10.02
C GLY A 204 12.88 -18.29 -10.25
N GLY A 205 11.59 -18.35 -10.67
CA GLY A 205 10.84 -19.57 -10.86
C GLY A 205 10.23 -20.16 -9.58
N ALA A 206 9.11 -20.86 -9.73
CA ALA A 206 8.39 -21.57 -8.68
C ALA A 206 7.46 -22.61 -9.30
N ASP A 207 6.90 -23.52 -8.49
CA ASP A 207 5.84 -24.41 -8.95
C ASP A 207 4.50 -23.67 -9.04
N VAL A 208 4.23 -22.81 -8.05
CA VAL A 208 3.03 -21.99 -8.00
C VAL A 208 3.43 -20.53 -7.76
N LEU A 209 2.86 -19.63 -8.55
CA LEU A 209 3.04 -18.20 -8.41
C LEU A 209 1.72 -17.56 -7.96
N VAL A 210 1.76 -16.74 -6.90
CA VAL A 210 0.70 -15.81 -6.51
C VAL A 210 1.20 -14.41 -6.80
N CYS A 211 0.60 -13.73 -7.78
CA CYS A 211 1.09 -12.46 -8.29
C CYS A 211 0.03 -11.38 -8.17
N GLU A 212 0.48 -10.15 -7.87
CA GLU A 212 -0.37 -8.96 -7.91
C GLU A 212 -0.87 -8.67 -9.33
N SER A 213 -1.94 -7.87 -9.42
CA SER A 213 -2.52 -7.43 -10.68
C SER A 213 -3.15 -6.03 -10.58
N THR A 214 -2.58 -5.16 -9.72
CA THR A 214 -3.10 -3.81 -9.43
C THR A 214 -3.30 -2.99 -10.70
N TYR A 215 -2.29 -2.96 -11.57
CA TYR A 215 -2.33 -2.29 -12.88
C TYR A 215 -2.34 -3.27 -14.06
N GLY A 216 -2.92 -4.45 -13.88
CA GLY A 216 -2.96 -5.50 -14.90
C GLY A 216 -3.66 -5.13 -16.21
N ASN A 217 -4.40 -4.02 -16.25
CA ASN A 217 -5.08 -3.48 -17.42
C ASN A 217 -4.50 -2.15 -17.92
N ARG A 218 -3.28 -1.81 -17.52
CA ARG A 218 -2.63 -0.53 -17.87
C ARG A 218 -1.17 -0.74 -18.16
N SER A 219 -0.63 0.13 -19.02
CA SER A 219 0.80 0.41 -19.13
C SER A 219 1.05 1.81 -18.58
N HIS A 220 2.16 2.01 -17.88
CA HIS A 220 2.56 3.32 -17.42
C HIS A 220 2.95 4.19 -18.60
N SER A 221 2.75 5.48 -18.44
CA SER A 221 3.20 6.45 -19.43
C SER A 221 4.71 6.61 -19.32
N ASP A 222 5.42 6.65 -20.46
CA ASP A 222 6.84 7.00 -20.52
C ASP A 222 7.10 8.51 -20.26
N VAL A 223 6.07 9.25 -19.85
CA VAL A 223 6.21 10.68 -19.54
C VAL A 223 7.02 10.86 -18.27
N ASP A 224 8.07 11.66 -18.35
CA ASP A 224 8.85 12.06 -17.19
C ASP A 224 7.94 12.69 -16.11
N PRO A 225 7.99 12.20 -14.87
CA PRO A 225 7.20 12.73 -13.76
C PRO A 225 7.31 14.25 -13.57
N GLU A 226 8.48 14.81 -13.81
CA GLU A 226 8.72 16.24 -13.69
C GLU A 226 8.12 17.02 -14.86
N ALA A 227 8.15 16.48 -16.07
CA ALA A 227 7.48 17.03 -17.23
C ALA A 227 5.94 17.01 -17.10
N GLU A 228 5.38 16.02 -16.42
CA GLU A 228 3.95 15.97 -16.07
C GLU A 228 3.59 17.01 -14.98
N LEU A 229 4.41 17.09 -13.93
CA LEU A 229 4.12 17.89 -12.74
C LEU A 229 4.30 19.40 -12.96
N ALA A 230 5.39 19.83 -13.62
CA ALA A 230 5.77 21.22 -13.75
C ALA A 230 4.69 22.12 -14.39
N PRO A 231 4.03 21.75 -15.51
CA PRO A 231 2.98 22.57 -16.11
C PRO A 231 1.78 22.78 -15.17
N ILE A 232 1.43 21.76 -14.36
CA ILE A 232 0.31 21.83 -13.43
C ILE A 232 0.63 22.81 -12.30
N LEU A 233 1.82 22.71 -11.74
CA LEU A 233 2.31 23.62 -10.70
C LEU A 233 2.38 25.06 -11.22
N LYS A 234 3.00 25.29 -12.38
CA LYS A 234 3.13 26.63 -13.00
C LYS A 234 1.78 27.33 -13.18
N ARG A 235 0.80 26.66 -13.83
CA ARG A 235 -0.52 27.27 -14.07
C ARG A 235 -1.32 27.49 -12.78
N THR A 236 -1.13 26.63 -11.77
CA THR A 236 -1.80 26.81 -10.47
C THR A 236 -1.21 28.01 -9.73
N PHE A 237 0.11 28.14 -9.70
CA PHE A 237 0.78 29.29 -9.05
C PHE A 237 0.52 30.61 -9.79
N ALA A 238 0.47 30.60 -11.12
CA ALA A 238 0.15 31.79 -11.92
C ALA A 238 -1.22 32.40 -11.58
N ARG A 239 -2.19 31.56 -11.19
CA ARG A 239 -3.53 32.01 -10.73
C ARG A 239 -3.61 32.25 -9.22
N GLY A 240 -2.47 32.21 -8.50
CA GLY A 240 -2.40 32.42 -7.05
C GLY A 240 -2.94 31.25 -6.23
N GLY A 241 -3.03 30.07 -6.82
CA GLY A 241 -3.66 28.89 -6.21
C GLY A 241 -2.72 28.05 -5.34
N THR A 242 -3.35 27.27 -4.47
CA THR A 242 -2.72 26.23 -3.62
C THR A 242 -2.83 24.87 -4.30
N VAL A 243 -1.77 24.07 -4.25
CA VAL A 243 -1.77 22.68 -4.71
C VAL A 243 -1.91 21.75 -3.53
N LEU A 244 -2.97 20.93 -3.52
CA LEU A 244 -3.19 19.87 -2.55
C LEU A 244 -2.76 18.53 -3.15
N ILE A 245 -1.89 17.81 -2.47
CA ILE A 245 -1.43 16.49 -2.90
C ILE A 245 -1.77 15.45 -1.83
N PRO A 246 -2.92 14.77 -1.97
CA PRO A 246 -3.21 13.58 -1.19
C PRO A 246 -2.15 12.52 -1.47
N SER A 247 -1.44 12.08 -0.45
CA SER A 247 -0.33 11.14 -0.63
C SER A 247 -0.32 10.06 0.44
N PHE A 248 0.15 8.87 0.06
CA PHE A 248 0.58 7.90 1.05
C PHE A 248 1.80 8.45 1.78
N ALA A 249 1.82 8.28 3.09
CA ALA A 249 2.86 8.87 3.94
C ALA A 249 4.23 8.23 3.74
N VAL A 250 4.27 7.01 3.21
CA VAL A 250 5.47 6.24 2.94
C VAL A 250 5.64 6.03 1.44
N GLY A 251 6.84 6.24 0.93
CA GLY A 251 7.24 6.11 -0.47
C GLY A 251 6.77 7.29 -1.32
N ARG A 252 5.46 7.41 -1.50
CA ARG A 252 4.86 8.40 -2.40
C ARG A 252 5.12 9.85 -2.01
N ALA A 253 5.00 10.19 -0.72
CA ALA A 253 5.28 11.54 -0.25
C ALA A 253 6.75 11.92 -0.47
N GLN A 254 7.66 10.97 -0.25
CA GLN A 254 9.10 11.16 -0.44
C GLN A 254 9.44 11.40 -1.93
N GLY A 255 8.94 10.56 -2.83
CA GLY A 255 9.16 10.73 -4.27
C GLY A 255 8.63 12.07 -4.80
N LEU A 256 7.42 12.48 -4.38
CA LEU A 256 6.86 13.78 -4.74
C LEU A 256 7.74 14.95 -4.24
N MET A 257 8.21 14.89 -3.00
CA MET A 257 9.09 15.94 -2.46
C MET A 257 10.42 16.03 -3.23
N LEU A 258 10.98 14.87 -3.63
CA LEU A 258 12.20 14.84 -4.45
C LEU A 258 12.00 15.54 -5.80
N HIS A 259 10.93 15.19 -6.53
CA HIS A 259 10.64 15.84 -7.82
C HIS A 259 10.34 17.33 -7.67
N ILE A 260 9.61 17.74 -6.63
CA ILE A 260 9.34 19.16 -6.36
C ILE A 260 10.66 19.91 -6.05
N ALA A 261 11.56 19.29 -5.25
CA ALA A 261 12.86 19.90 -4.95
C ALA A 261 13.69 20.11 -6.22
N ARG A 262 13.81 19.09 -7.07
CA ARG A 262 14.53 19.16 -8.35
C ARG A 262 13.96 20.22 -9.29
N LEU A 263 12.63 20.31 -9.40
CA LEU A 263 11.97 21.34 -10.23
C LEU A 263 12.22 22.76 -9.72
N MET A 264 12.27 22.98 -8.40
CA MET A 264 12.58 24.29 -7.81
C MET A 264 14.07 24.63 -7.99
N GLU A 265 14.96 23.67 -7.76
CA GLU A 265 16.41 23.86 -7.89
C GLU A 265 16.80 24.25 -9.32
N ARG A 266 16.22 23.63 -10.34
CA ARG A 266 16.43 23.97 -11.74
C ARG A 266 15.73 25.26 -12.21
N GLY A 267 14.87 25.83 -11.36
CA GLY A 267 14.06 27.00 -11.73
C GLY A 267 12.91 26.68 -12.69
N ASP A 268 12.57 25.42 -12.86
CA ASP A 268 11.44 24.97 -13.69
C ASP A 268 10.09 25.40 -13.11
N ILE A 269 10.00 25.58 -11.79
CA ILE A 269 8.87 26.18 -11.10
C ILE A 269 9.33 27.26 -10.13
N PRO A 270 8.50 28.27 -9.83
CA PRO A 270 8.87 29.29 -8.85
C PRO A 270 9.01 28.67 -7.44
N TYR A 271 9.89 29.27 -6.64
CA TYR A 271 10.05 28.85 -5.24
C TYR A 271 8.81 29.23 -4.43
N VAL A 272 8.04 28.25 -3.98
CA VAL A 272 6.85 28.42 -3.14
C VAL A 272 6.97 27.58 -1.87
N PRO A 273 6.31 27.96 -0.76
CA PRO A 273 6.30 27.14 0.42
C PRO A 273 5.69 25.75 0.18
N VAL A 274 6.42 24.70 0.55
CA VAL A 274 5.95 23.32 0.57
C VAL A 274 5.70 22.92 2.02
N PHE A 275 4.57 22.28 2.29
CA PHE A 275 4.21 21.80 3.62
C PHE A 275 3.96 20.30 3.60
N LEU A 276 4.69 19.57 4.45
CA LEU A 276 4.43 18.16 4.70
C LEU A 276 3.56 18.06 5.95
N ASN A 277 2.24 17.94 5.73
CA ASN A 277 1.27 17.88 6.82
C ASN A 277 0.88 16.44 7.16
N SER A 278 1.89 15.66 7.55
CA SER A 278 1.76 14.28 8.01
C SER A 278 2.92 13.94 8.94
N PRO A 279 2.72 13.84 10.26
CA PRO A 279 3.78 13.42 11.19
C PRO A 279 4.38 12.07 10.79
N MET A 280 3.56 11.15 10.30
CA MET A 280 4.02 9.84 9.81
C MET A 280 4.97 9.97 8.62
N ALA A 281 4.70 10.86 7.66
CA ALA A 281 5.57 11.04 6.50
C ALA A 281 6.93 11.66 6.89
N VAL A 282 6.95 12.53 7.91
CA VAL A 282 8.20 13.05 8.49
C VAL A 282 9.05 11.91 9.05
N ASN A 283 8.47 11.07 9.90
CA ASN A 283 9.19 9.95 10.51
C ASN A 283 9.61 8.89 9.47
N ALA A 284 8.78 8.67 8.43
CA ALA A 284 9.11 7.76 7.34
C ALA A 284 10.37 8.21 6.59
N THR A 285 10.56 9.53 6.38
CA THR A 285 11.76 10.05 5.72
C THR A 285 13.03 9.75 6.54
N GLU A 286 12.96 9.76 7.87
CA GLU A 286 14.08 9.34 8.73
C GLU A 286 14.40 7.85 8.58
N ILE A 287 13.39 7.00 8.36
CA ILE A 287 13.59 5.57 8.08
C ILE A 287 14.27 5.38 6.73
N TYR A 288 13.88 6.13 5.68
CA TYR A 288 14.58 6.11 4.39
C TYR A 288 16.06 6.44 4.54
N HIS A 289 16.41 7.45 5.31
CA HIS A 289 17.81 7.77 5.58
C HIS A 289 18.59 6.62 6.27
N ARG A 290 17.94 5.91 7.21
CA ARG A 290 18.55 4.79 7.94
C ARG A 290 18.81 3.58 7.02
N HIS A 291 17.88 3.29 6.12
CA HIS A 291 17.93 2.14 5.21
C HIS A 291 18.44 2.48 3.81
N HIS A 292 19.42 3.40 3.71
CA HIS A 292 19.96 3.90 2.44
C HIS A 292 20.50 2.80 1.50
N ALA A 293 20.86 1.62 2.02
CA ALA A 293 21.31 0.50 1.21
C ALA A 293 20.19 -0.16 0.38
N GLU A 294 18.93 0.04 0.74
CA GLU A 294 17.78 -0.58 0.08
C GLU A 294 17.20 0.26 -1.07
N HIS A 295 17.62 1.53 -1.21
CA HIS A 295 17.18 2.42 -2.29
C HIS A 295 18.37 3.00 -3.06
N HIS A 296 18.11 3.75 -4.14
CA HIS A 296 19.19 4.32 -4.98
C HIS A 296 19.32 5.84 -4.85
N VAL A 297 18.54 6.46 -3.96
CA VAL A 297 18.59 7.92 -3.77
C VAL A 297 19.94 8.33 -3.18
N SER A 298 20.56 9.36 -3.75
CA SER A 298 21.80 9.92 -3.24
C SER A 298 21.60 10.55 -1.85
N ARG A 299 22.68 10.78 -1.14
CA ARG A 299 22.62 11.49 0.16
C ARG A 299 22.14 12.93 -0.01
N GLU A 300 22.55 13.57 -1.07
CA GLU A 300 22.19 14.95 -1.43
C GLU A 300 20.68 15.04 -1.74
N ASP A 301 20.17 14.13 -2.54
CA ASP A 301 18.73 14.02 -2.83
C ASP A 301 17.90 13.74 -1.58
N CYS A 302 18.40 12.87 -0.67
CA CYS A 302 17.73 12.63 0.61
C CYS A 302 17.65 13.91 1.46
N ILE A 303 18.71 14.72 1.47
CA ILE A 303 18.72 16.01 2.19
C ILE A 303 17.74 16.98 1.52
N ALA A 304 17.80 17.16 0.20
CA ALA A 304 16.90 18.03 -0.55
C ALA A 304 15.43 17.66 -0.33
N MET A 305 15.10 16.38 -0.40
CA MET A 305 13.76 15.86 -0.11
C MET A 305 13.28 16.17 1.31
N PHE A 306 14.22 16.25 2.26
CA PHE A 306 13.94 16.54 3.67
C PHE A 306 13.73 18.04 3.92
N GLU A 307 14.54 18.89 3.27
CA GLU A 307 14.61 20.32 3.52
C GLU A 307 13.58 21.13 2.75
N ILE A 308 13.10 20.62 1.60
CA ILE A 308 12.14 21.31 0.75
C ILE A 308 10.81 21.60 1.48
N ALA A 309 10.41 20.76 2.42
CA ALA A 309 9.11 20.84 3.04
C ALA A 309 9.18 21.30 4.52
N LYS A 310 8.40 22.31 4.86
CA LYS A 310 8.11 22.67 6.25
C LYS A 310 7.23 21.62 6.88
N ARG A 311 7.72 21.02 7.97
CA ARG A 311 7.02 19.95 8.70
C ARG A 311 5.88 20.53 9.54
N VAL A 312 4.70 19.93 9.44
CA VAL A 312 3.50 20.32 10.18
C VAL A 312 3.10 19.17 11.09
N ASN A 313 3.48 19.26 12.36
CA ASN A 313 3.33 18.17 13.31
C ASN A 313 2.07 18.31 14.19
N THR A 314 1.68 19.55 14.54
CA THR A 314 0.56 19.76 15.46
C THR A 314 -0.77 20.03 14.71
N VAL A 315 -1.87 19.89 15.45
CA VAL A 315 -3.22 20.19 14.94
C VAL A 315 -3.38 21.70 14.72
N GLU A 316 -2.78 22.52 15.57
CA GLU A 316 -2.81 23.97 15.50
C GLU A 316 -2.12 24.47 14.25
N GLN A 317 -0.89 23.98 13.97
CA GLN A 317 -0.17 24.28 12.73
C GLN A 317 -0.97 23.84 11.48
N SER A 318 -1.63 22.68 11.54
CA SER A 318 -2.47 22.19 10.44
C SER A 318 -3.70 23.08 10.21
N LYS A 319 -4.31 23.63 11.26
CA LYS A 319 -5.43 24.58 11.15
C LYS A 319 -4.97 25.92 10.60
N GLU A 320 -3.80 26.39 11.00
CA GLU A 320 -3.21 27.63 10.49
C GLU A 320 -3.02 27.57 8.98
N LEU A 321 -2.58 26.43 8.42
CA LEU A 321 -2.46 26.26 6.97
C LEU A 321 -3.78 26.53 6.24
N ASN A 322 -4.93 26.18 6.82
CA ASN A 322 -6.23 26.39 6.21
C ASN A 322 -6.64 27.86 6.09
N THR A 323 -5.94 28.76 6.77
CA THR A 323 -6.17 30.22 6.73
C THR A 323 -5.18 30.93 5.81
N ARG A 324 -4.13 30.26 5.35
CA ARG A 324 -3.13 30.85 4.44
C ARG A 324 -3.71 31.02 3.04
N GLN A 325 -3.24 32.07 2.39
CA GLN A 325 -3.58 32.35 0.98
C GLN A 325 -2.29 32.41 0.14
N GLY A 326 -2.46 32.23 -1.15
CA GLY A 326 -1.38 32.34 -2.14
C GLY A 326 -0.78 30.99 -2.54
N PRO A 327 0.20 31.03 -3.45
CA PRO A 327 0.84 29.84 -3.95
C PRO A 327 1.57 29.07 -2.85
N MET A 328 1.18 27.81 -2.67
CA MET A 328 1.86 26.86 -1.79
C MET A 328 1.51 25.44 -2.23
N ILE A 329 2.29 24.46 -1.75
CA ILE A 329 2.02 23.03 -1.91
C ILE A 329 1.76 22.44 -0.53
N ILE A 330 0.69 21.65 -0.40
CA ILE A 330 0.37 20.89 0.81
C ILE A 330 0.33 19.40 0.47
N VAL A 331 1.34 18.64 0.91
CA VAL A 331 1.38 17.18 0.83
C VAL A 331 0.83 16.63 2.14
N SER A 332 -0.23 15.82 2.09
CA SER A 332 -0.90 15.34 3.30
C SER A 332 -1.51 13.93 3.13
N ALA A 333 -1.43 13.12 4.16
CA ALA A 333 -2.10 11.81 4.19
C ALA A 333 -3.62 11.96 4.46
N SER A 334 -4.49 11.10 3.91
CA SER A 334 -4.24 9.87 3.18
C SER A 334 -4.34 10.03 1.66
N GLY A 335 -3.59 9.19 0.91
CA GLY A 335 -3.55 9.23 -0.55
C GLY A 335 -4.87 8.91 -1.26
N MET A 336 -5.76 8.10 -0.64
CA MET A 336 -7.08 7.76 -1.19
C MET A 336 -8.23 8.60 -0.57
N LEU A 337 -7.92 9.66 0.18
CA LEU A 337 -8.91 10.53 0.85
C LEU A 337 -9.87 9.78 1.79
N THR A 338 -9.41 8.70 2.39
CA THR A 338 -10.24 7.90 3.30
C THR A 338 -10.41 8.55 4.68
N GLY A 339 -9.45 9.38 5.11
CA GLY A 339 -9.43 10.06 6.40
C GLY A 339 -8.26 11.06 6.48
N GLY A 340 -7.91 11.47 7.69
CA GLY A 340 -6.74 12.27 7.96
C GLY A 340 -6.88 13.78 7.70
N ARG A 341 -5.76 14.49 7.85
CA ARG A 341 -5.69 15.95 7.76
C ARG A 341 -6.04 16.51 6.39
N ILE A 342 -5.79 15.73 5.33
CA ILE A 342 -6.10 16.11 3.95
C ILE A 342 -7.59 16.45 3.75
N LEU A 343 -8.51 15.80 4.47
CA LEU A 343 -9.94 16.13 4.37
C LEU A 343 -10.27 17.53 4.89
N HIS A 344 -9.53 18.03 5.88
CA HIS A 344 -9.69 19.40 6.35
C HIS A 344 -9.17 20.42 5.33
N HIS A 345 -8.07 20.12 4.66
CA HIS A 345 -7.56 20.93 3.55
C HIS A 345 -8.52 20.96 2.37
N LEU A 346 -9.08 19.80 1.99
CA LEU A 346 -10.11 19.74 0.95
C LEU A 346 -11.34 20.56 1.29
N ALA A 347 -11.78 20.53 2.55
CA ALA A 347 -12.92 21.35 2.99
C ALA A 347 -12.63 22.87 2.91
N SER A 348 -11.37 23.28 3.06
CA SER A 348 -10.95 24.70 3.04
C SER A 348 -10.61 25.19 1.63
N PHE A 349 -9.97 24.37 0.81
CA PHE A 349 -9.40 24.78 -0.48
C PHE A 349 -10.13 24.20 -1.69
N GLY A 350 -10.92 23.12 -1.51
CA GLY A 350 -11.56 22.39 -2.61
C GLY A 350 -12.60 23.21 -3.41
N GLY A 351 -13.22 24.20 -2.78
CA GLY A 351 -14.23 25.07 -3.42
C GLY A 351 -13.65 26.28 -4.20
N ASP A 352 -12.33 26.43 -4.28
CA ASP A 352 -11.71 27.54 -4.99
C ASP A 352 -11.06 27.08 -6.30
N ARG A 353 -11.53 27.63 -7.44
CA ARG A 353 -11.06 27.30 -8.80
C ARG A 353 -9.59 27.62 -9.06
N ARG A 354 -8.98 28.48 -8.24
CA ARG A 354 -7.55 28.77 -8.33
C ARG A 354 -6.70 27.59 -7.92
N ASN A 355 -7.21 26.70 -7.08
CA ASN A 355 -6.50 25.59 -6.50
C ASN A 355 -6.47 24.36 -7.41
N ALA A 356 -5.54 23.44 -7.10
CA ALA A 356 -5.47 22.14 -7.74
C ALA A 356 -5.38 21.01 -6.70
N ILE A 357 -5.95 19.86 -7.04
CA ILE A 357 -5.86 18.61 -6.29
C ILE A 357 -5.17 17.58 -7.18
N LEU A 358 -3.98 17.12 -6.79
CA LEU A 358 -3.19 16.16 -7.56
C LEU A 358 -3.29 14.78 -6.92
N LEU A 359 -3.97 13.86 -7.58
CA LEU A 359 -4.07 12.47 -7.15
C LEU A 359 -2.85 11.69 -7.65
N SER A 360 -1.94 11.33 -6.74
CA SER A 360 -0.63 10.78 -7.05
C SER A 360 -0.57 9.26 -6.94
N GLY A 361 -1.50 8.50 -7.52
CA GLY A 361 -1.47 7.06 -7.49
C GLY A 361 -2.84 6.41 -7.60
N PHE A 362 -2.86 5.09 -7.41
CA PHE A 362 -4.08 4.29 -7.50
C PHE A 362 -5.15 4.74 -6.51
N GLN A 363 -6.40 4.78 -6.97
CA GLN A 363 -7.56 5.17 -6.18
C GLN A 363 -8.53 3.99 -6.12
N ALA A 364 -8.49 3.23 -5.03
CA ALA A 364 -9.35 2.06 -4.85
C ALA A 364 -10.84 2.41 -4.89
N GLY A 365 -11.61 1.58 -5.54
CA GLY A 365 -13.06 1.76 -5.66
C GLY A 365 -13.76 1.94 -4.30
N GLY A 366 -14.75 2.83 -4.24
CA GLY A 366 -15.48 3.19 -3.02
C GLY A 366 -14.75 4.17 -2.08
N THR A 367 -13.63 4.74 -2.50
CA THR A 367 -12.93 5.84 -1.82
C THR A 367 -13.34 7.20 -2.37
N ARG A 368 -13.08 8.29 -1.61
CA ARG A 368 -13.30 9.66 -2.11
C ARG A 368 -12.31 10.02 -3.22
N GLY A 369 -11.09 9.48 -3.16
CA GLY A 369 -10.11 9.64 -4.23
C GLY A 369 -10.62 9.08 -5.55
N ALA A 370 -11.19 7.86 -5.54
CA ALA A 370 -11.83 7.28 -6.73
C ALA A 370 -13.01 8.11 -7.24
N ALA A 371 -13.82 8.67 -6.34
CA ALA A 371 -14.90 9.56 -6.74
C ALA A 371 -14.39 10.83 -7.44
N LEU A 372 -13.32 11.46 -6.93
CA LEU A 372 -12.69 12.63 -7.58
C LEU A 372 -12.06 12.26 -8.92
N ALA A 373 -11.32 11.15 -9.00
CA ALA A 373 -10.77 10.66 -10.25
C ALA A 373 -11.85 10.38 -11.31
N GLY A 374 -13.03 9.93 -10.87
CA GLY A 374 -14.23 9.75 -11.69
C GLY A 374 -15.02 11.03 -11.99
N GLY A 375 -14.50 12.21 -11.64
CA GLY A 375 -15.10 13.51 -11.98
C GLY A 375 -16.15 14.03 -10.99
N ALA A 376 -16.25 13.47 -9.77
CA ALA A 376 -17.15 14.00 -8.75
C ALA A 376 -16.83 15.46 -8.42
N ARG A 377 -17.86 16.31 -8.43
CA ARG A 377 -17.79 17.73 -8.09
C ARG A 377 -18.25 18.05 -6.66
N THR A 378 -18.60 17.03 -5.91
CA THR A 378 -19.03 17.15 -4.51
C THR A 378 -18.50 15.95 -3.73
N LEU A 379 -17.97 16.18 -2.54
CA LEU A 379 -17.51 15.13 -1.64
C LEU A 379 -18.23 15.19 -0.28
N ARG A 380 -18.70 14.03 0.16
CA ARG A 380 -19.26 13.91 1.52
C ARG A 380 -18.14 13.71 2.55
N MET A 381 -17.93 14.75 3.38
CA MET A 381 -16.97 14.77 4.48
C MET A 381 -17.61 15.32 5.74
N PHE A 382 -17.22 14.82 6.92
CA PHE A 382 -17.73 15.32 8.23
C PHE A 382 -19.27 15.37 8.36
N GLY A 383 -19.98 14.47 7.63
CA GLY A 383 -21.44 14.39 7.68
C GLY A 383 -22.18 15.34 6.74
N ARG A 384 -21.50 16.17 5.97
CA ARG A 384 -22.05 17.13 4.99
C ARG A 384 -21.32 17.06 3.65
N GLU A 385 -21.89 17.69 2.63
CA GLU A 385 -21.31 17.78 1.30
C GLU A 385 -20.47 19.05 1.15
N PHE A 386 -19.37 18.92 0.43
CA PHE A 386 -18.43 20.00 0.10
C PHE A 386 -18.27 20.08 -1.41
N PRO A 387 -18.45 21.24 -2.04
CA PRO A 387 -18.19 21.41 -3.46
C PRO A 387 -16.70 21.33 -3.75
N ILE A 388 -16.37 20.77 -4.92
CA ILE A 388 -15.00 20.70 -5.46
C ILE A 388 -14.99 21.46 -6.78
N GLU A 389 -14.53 22.70 -6.72
CA GLU A 389 -14.32 23.58 -7.86
C GLU A 389 -12.84 23.61 -8.31
N ALA A 390 -11.93 23.21 -7.41
CA ALA A 390 -10.51 23.07 -7.70
C ALA A 390 -10.28 22.13 -8.90
N GLU A 391 -9.23 22.40 -9.67
CA GLU A 391 -8.78 21.52 -10.74
C GLU A 391 -8.35 20.17 -10.16
N VAL A 392 -8.93 19.06 -10.63
CA VAL A 392 -8.52 17.72 -10.21
C VAL A 392 -7.70 17.08 -11.32
N VAL A 393 -6.46 16.69 -11.01
CA VAL A 393 -5.57 16.01 -11.95
C VAL A 393 -5.12 14.70 -11.34
N GLN A 394 -5.25 13.62 -12.10
CA GLN A 394 -4.67 12.33 -11.75
C GLN A 394 -3.33 12.19 -12.45
N LEU A 395 -2.25 12.14 -11.68
CA LEU A 395 -0.89 11.95 -12.19
C LEU A 395 -0.72 10.50 -12.65
N GLN A 396 -0.18 10.32 -13.87
CA GLN A 396 -0.01 9.01 -14.49
C GLN A 396 1.38 8.40 -14.23
N SER A 397 2.41 9.26 -14.11
CA SER A 397 3.81 8.86 -13.91
C SER A 397 4.21 8.58 -12.45
N PHE A 398 3.26 8.68 -11.53
CA PHE A 398 3.52 8.50 -10.08
C PHE A 398 2.95 7.17 -9.56
N SER A 399 3.25 6.05 -10.21
CA SER A 399 2.89 4.74 -9.70
C SER A 399 3.97 4.17 -8.78
N GLY A 400 3.59 3.38 -7.80
CA GLY A 400 4.51 2.58 -6.99
C GLY A 400 4.42 1.09 -7.31
N HIS A 401 3.44 0.69 -8.15
CA HIS A 401 3.29 -0.69 -8.59
C HIS A 401 3.78 -0.84 -10.02
N ALA A 402 4.30 -2.01 -10.33
CA ALA A 402 4.55 -2.43 -11.68
C ALA A 402 3.26 -2.41 -12.52
N ASP A 403 3.38 -2.03 -13.77
CA ASP A 403 2.30 -2.14 -14.75
C ASP A 403 2.20 -3.53 -15.38
N ALA A 404 1.26 -3.72 -16.30
CA ALA A 404 1.06 -5.01 -16.95
C ALA A 404 2.29 -5.48 -17.74
N ASP A 405 2.99 -4.57 -18.44
CA ASP A 405 4.18 -4.90 -19.23
C ASP A 405 5.36 -5.28 -18.34
N GLU A 406 5.52 -4.57 -17.23
CA GLU A 406 6.55 -4.83 -16.23
C GLU A 406 6.31 -6.16 -15.52
N ILE A 407 5.07 -6.47 -15.14
CA ILE A 407 4.71 -7.76 -14.55
C ILE A 407 5.03 -8.90 -15.52
N LEU A 408 4.69 -8.77 -16.80
CA LEU A 408 4.98 -9.77 -17.82
C LEU A 408 6.50 -9.95 -18.02
N ARG A 409 7.27 -8.85 -18.08
CA ARG A 409 8.74 -8.92 -18.14
C ARG A 409 9.31 -9.61 -16.91
N TRP A 410 8.85 -9.22 -15.71
CA TRP A 410 9.28 -9.82 -14.46
C TRP A 410 8.99 -11.34 -14.43
N MET A 411 7.77 -11.73 -14.80
CA MET A 411 7.41 -13.15 -14.90
C MET A 411 8.32 -13.91 -15.89
N SER A 412 8.65 -13.30 -17.03
CA SER A 412 9.41 -13.95 -18.12
C SER A 412 10.87 -14.23 -17.75
N ALA A 413 11.39 -13.61 -16.71
CA ALA A 413 12.77 -13.79 -16.27
C ALA A 413 13.08 -15.19 -15.71
N GLY A 414 12.05 -15.95 -15.31
CA GLY A 414 12.22 -17.29 -14.78
C GLY A 414 11.38 -18.35 -15.49
N PRO A 415 11.61 -19.63 -15.17
CA PRO A 415 10.82 -20.73 -15.74
C PRO A 415 9.33 -20.59 -15.41
N ALA A 416 8.49 -21.06 -16.32
CA ALA A 416 7.04 -21.02 -16.17
C ALA A 416 6.59 -21.81 -14.93
N PRO A 417 5.78 -21.25 -14.04
CA PRO A 417 5.14 -22.01 -12.98
C PRO A 417 4.09 -22.97 -13.56
N GLU A 418 3.78 -24.02 -12.83
CA GLU A 418 2.68 -24.93 -13.23
C GLU A 418 1.33 -24.20 -13.20
N MET A 419 1.18 -23.25 -12.26
CA MET A 419 -0.01 -22.42 -12.13
C MET A 419 0.34 -21.03 -11.56
N THR A 420 -0.23 -20.00 -12.16
CA THR A 420 -0.21 -18.63 -11.65
C THR A 420 -1.60 -18.26 -11.13
N TYR A 421 -1.66 -17.66 -9.94
CA TYR A 421 -2.87 -17.06 -9.40
C TYR A 421 -2.71 -15.54 -9.33
N LEU A 422 -3.57 -14.81 -10.06
CA LEU A 422 -3.58 -13.34 -10.04
C LEU A 422 -4.48 -12.86 -8.92
N THR A 423 -3.92 -12.07 -8.04
CA THR A 423 -4.58 -11.49 -6.85
C THR A 423 -4.29 -10.01 -6.79
N HIS A 424 -4.72 -9.32 -5.74
CA HIS A 424 -4.41 -7.92 -5.52
C HIS A 424 -4.69 -7.04 -6.76
N GLY A 425 -5.87 -7.19 -7.35
CA GLY A 425 -6.36 -6.43 -8.51
C GLY A 425 -7.87 -6.35 -8.50
N GLU A 426 -8.42 -5.28 -9.05
CA GLU A 426 -9.84 -5.21 -9.35
C GLU A 426 -10.19 -6.20 -10.49
N PRO A 427 -11.44 -6.67 -10.59
CA PRO A 427 -11.79 -7.77 -11.52
C PRO A 427 -11.33 -7.52 -12.97
N VAL A 428 -11.49 -6.29 -13.47
CA VAL A 428 -11.09 -5.95 -14.84
C VAL A 428 -9.56 -6.01 -15.01
N ALA A 429 -8.80 -5.51 -14.04
CA ALA A 429 -7.35 -5.52 -14.10
C ALA A 429 -6.79 -6.95 -14.05
N ALA A 430 -7.31 -7.76 -13.11
CA ALA A 430 -6.89 -9.15 -12.98
C ALA A 430 -7.24 -9.98 -14.22
N ASP A 431 -8.42 -9.80 -14.82
CA ASP A 431 -8.84 -10.56 -16.00
C ASP A 431 -8.06 -10.13 -17.25
N THR A 432 -7.79 -8.82 -17.42
CA THR A 432 -6.95 -8.34 -18.52
C THR A 432 -5.53 -8.90 -18.44
N LEU A 433 -4.92 -8.89 -17.24
CA LEU A 433 -3.59 -9.49 -17.06
C LEU A 433 -3.61 -11.01 -17.27
N ARG A 434 -4.67 -11.69 -16.80
CA ARG A 434 -4.86 -13.13 -17.06
C ARG A 434 -4.81 -13.43 -18.55
N PHE A 435 -5.59 -12.69 -19.34
CA PHE A 435 -5.62 -12.85 -20.80
C PHE A 435 -4.22 -12.65 -21.41
N ARG A 436 -3.50 -11.61 -21.00
CA ARG A 436 -2.15 -11.33 -21.49
C ARG A 436 -1.15 -12.45 -21.13
N VAL A 437 -1.17 -12.93 -19.87
CA VAL A 437 -0.30 -14.02 -19.40
C VAL A 437 -0.56 -15.31 -20.21
N GLU A 438 -1.82 -15.64 -20.49
CA GLU A 438 -2.19 -16.81 -21.32
C GLU A 438 -1.69 -16.66 -22.75
N HIS A 439 -1.91 -15.51 -23.40
CA HIS A 439 -1.66 -15.36 -24.84
C HIS A 439 -0.22 -14.93 -25.16
N GLU A 440 0.41 -14.09 -24.34
CA GLU A 440 1.75 -13.59 -24.61
C GLU A 440 2.83 -14.51 -24.02
N LEU A 441 2.57 -15.14 -22.86
CA LEU A 441 3.56 -16.00 -22.20
C LEU A 441 3.24 -17.52 -22.33
N GLY A 442 2.04 -17.88 -22.80
CA GLY A 442 1.61 -19.28 -22.87
C GLY A 442 1.54 -19.98 -21.51
N ARG A 443 1.32 -19.24 -20.42
CA ARG A 443 1.35 -19.76 -19.04
C ARG A 443 -0.05 -20.03 -18.50
N SER A 444 -0.18 -21.09 -17.69
CA SER A 444 -1.43 -21.38 -16.98
C SER A 444 -1.66 -20.33 -15.89
N VAL A 445 -2.82 -19.66 -15.94
CA VAL A 445 -3.16 -18.59 -15.01
C VAL A 445 -4.64 -18.59 -14.64
N ARG A 446 -4.95 -18.23 -13.40
CA ARG A 446 -6.31 -18.11 -12.87
C ARG A 446 -6.45 -16.89 -11.96
N VAL A 447 -7.65 -16.33 -11.91
CA VAL A 447 -8.06 -15.36 -10.87
C VAL A 447 -8.86 -16.14 -9.83
N PRO A 448 -8.36 -16.27 -8.58
CA PRO A 448 -9.05 -17.03 -7.56
C PRO A 448 -10.22 -16.25 -6.95
N GLU A 449 -11.20 -16.97 -6.42
CA GLU A 449 -12.30 -16.39 -5.66
C GLU A 449 -11.95 -16.19 -4.17
N HIS A 450 -12.65 -15.27 -3.54
CA HIS A 450 -12.51 -15.05 -2.10
C HIS A 450 -12.93 -16.32 -1.30
N LEU A 451 -12.04 -16.79 -0.43
CA LEU A 451 -12.12 -18.02 0.35
C LEU A 451 -11.92 -19.32 -0.47
N GLU A 452 -11.58 -19.21 -1.74
CA GLU A 452 -11.18 -20.36 -2.54
C GLU A 452 -9.96 -21.06 -1.93
N SER A 453 -9.90 -22.37 -2.15
CA SER A 453 -8.80 -23.21 -1.71
C SER A 453 -8.33 -24.11 -2.85
N VAL A 454 -7.02 -24.18 -3.04
CA VAL A 454 -6.39 -24.99 -4.07
C VAL A 454 -5.33 -25.91 -3.46
N TYR A 455 -5.14 -27.08 -4.04
CA TYR A 455 -4.04 -27.96 -3.66
C TYR A 455 -2.77 -27.58 -4.40
N LEU A 456 -1.64 -27.68 -3.71
CA LEU A 456 -0.32 -27.30 -4.24
C LEU A 456 0.41 -28.49 -4.92
N ASP A 457 -0.05 -29.71 -4.71
CA ASP A 457 0.45 -30.92 -5.37
C ASP A 457 -0.29 -31.18 -6.68
N ARG A 458 0.38 -31.85 -7.63
CA ARG A 458 -0.28 -32.31 -8.86
C ARG A 458 -1.43 -33.27 -8.50
N PRO A 459 -2.58 -33.22 -9.18
CA PRO A 459 -3.53 -34.30 -9.09
C PRO A 459 -2.83 -35.61 -9.53
N ARG A 460 -2.94 -36.63 -8.70
CA ARG A 460 -2.44 -37.98 -9.03
C ARG A 460 -3.24 -38.56 -10.18
#